data_aefc92d688108d861160eb87e3d8fc5d
#
_entry.id   aefc92d688108d861160eb87e3d8fc5d
#
_cell.length_a   1.000
_cell.length_b   1.000
_cell.length_c   1.000
_cell.angle_alpha   90.00
_cell.angle_beta   90.00
_cell.angle_gamma   90.00
#
_symmetry.space_group_name_H-M   'P 1'
#
loop_
_entity.id
_entity.type
_entity.pdbx_description
1 polymer ?
#
loop_
_entity_poly.entity_id
_entity_poly.type
_entity_poly.pdbx_seq_one_letter_code
_entity_poly.pdbx_strand_id
1 'polypeptide(L)'
;MQDIVESEDTLEGNSLLKANTVFNHFNRACFADDTGLEVDALDGAPGVYSARYAGPTCDSENNMALLLRNLGNTENLKARFRTVITFKSLGTTKQFEGIVDGTIVLEKRGSKGFGYDPIFKPNSSELTFGEMTLKQKNEFSHRARAFAKLKDYLLSIDSI
;
A
#
# COMPACT_ATOMS: atom_id res chain seq x y z
N MET A 1 -9.56 -4.79 21.16
CA MET A 1 -8.57 -5.65 20.49
C MET A 1 -7.25 -4.91 20.58
N GLN A 2 -6.17 -5.56 20.99
CA GLN A 2 -4.84 -4.94 20.99
C GLN A 2 -4.38 -4.69 19.53
N ASP A 3 -3.49 -3.72 19.33
CA ASP A 3 -2.90 -3.48 18.03
C ASP A 3 -2.21 -4.72 17.51
N ILE A 4 -2.44 -5.05 16.25
CA ILE A 4 -1.84 -6.21 15.62
C ILE A 4 -0.42 -5.84 15.21
N VAL A 5 0.57 -6.53 15.77
CA VAL A 5 1.97 -6.34 15.42
C VAL A 5 2.23 -6.96 14.05
N GLU A 6 2.61 -6.14 13.09
CA GLU A 6 3.00 -6.57 11.76
C GLU A 6 4.42 -7.12 11.79
N SER A 7 4.54 -8.44 11.81
CA SER A 7 5.80 -9.17 11.99
C SER A 7 6.29 -9.92 10.74
N GLU A 8 5.51 -9.89 9.67
CA GLU A 8 5.84 -10.59 8.44
C GLU A 8 6.73 -9.75 7.52
N ASP A 9 7.50 -10.41 6.68
CA ASP A 9 8.46 -9.79 5.77
C ASP A 9 7.84 -9.39 4.40
N THR A 10 6.54 -9.64 4.21
CA THR A 10 5.82 -9.37 2.97
C THR A 10 4.47 -8.72 3.23
N LEU A 11 3.97 -7.97 2.24
CA LEU A 11 2.61 -7.40 2.29
C LEU A 11 1.54 -8.51 2.37
N GLU A 12 1.75 -9.61 1.63
CA GLU A 12 0.91 -10.80 1.67
C GLU A 12 0.84 -11.38 3.08
N GLY A 13 1.98 -11.52 3.73
CA GLY A 13 2.10 -12.04 5.09
C GLY A 13 1.38 -11.19 6.11
N ASN A 14 1.64 -9.87 6.14
CA ASN A 14 0.99 -8.95 7.08
C ASN A 14 -0.51 -8.84 6.84
N SER A 15 -0.95 -8.76 5.59
CA SER A 15 -2.36 -8.76 5.23
C SER A 15 -3.07 -10.04 5.74
N LEU A 16 -2.44 -11.21 5.56
CA LEU A 16 -2.94 -12.49 6.06
C LEU A 16 -2.96 -12.55 7.59
N LEU A 17 -1.89 -12.13 8.24
CA LEU A 17 -1.76 -12.06 9.69
C LEU A 17 -2.91 -11.23 10.30
N LYS A 18 -3.13 -10.03 9.76
CA LYS A 18 -4.22 -9.14 10.20
C LYS A 18 -5.59 -9.79 10.02
N ALA A 19 -5.87 -10.35 8.85
CA ALA A 19 -7.15 -11.01 8.56
C ALA A 19 -7.40 -12.23 9.46
N ASN A 20 -6.38 -13.07 9.67
CA ASN A 20 -6.47 -14.22 10.57
C ASN A 20 -6.73 -13.82 12.01
N THR A 21 -6.03 -12.80 12.50
CA THR A 21 -6.20 -12.29 13.88
C THR A 21 -7.64 -11.80 14.11
N VAL A 22 -8.17 -11.01 13.17
CA VAL A 22 -9.54 -10.50 13.26
C VAL A 22 -10.56 -11.65 13.15
N PHE A 23 -10.39 -12.56 12.19
CA PHE A 23 -11.28 -13.71 12.02
C PHE A 23 -11.31 -14.60 13.26
N ASN A 24 -10.16 -14.93 13.82
CA ASN A 24 -10.06 -15.79 15.02
C ASN A 24 -10.70 -15.14 16.25
N HIS A 25 -10.68 -13.80 16.34
CA HIS A 25 -11.27 -13.07 17.46
C HIS A 25 -12.79 -12.96 17.36
N PHE A 26 -13.31 -12.67 16.17
CA PHE A 26 -14.74 -12.40 15.97
C PHE A 26 -15.53 -13.55 15.33
N ASN A 27 -14.86 -14.54 14.77
CA ASN A 27 -15.43 -15.65 14.01
C ASN A 27 -16.42 -15.19 12.91
N ARG A 28 -16.05 -14.12 12.21
CA ARG A 28 -16.84 -13.50 11.12
C ARG A 28 -15.98 -13.25 9.91
N ALA A 29 -16.59 -13.33 8.73
CA ALA A 29 -15.90 -12.95 7.49
C ALA A 29 -15.37 -11.52 7.61
N CYS A 30 -14.11 -11.34 7.20
CA CYS A 30 -13.42 -10.06 7.29
C CYS A 30 -12.41 -9.93 6.15
N PHE A 31 -11.89 -8.74 5.98
CA PHE A 31 -10.71 -8.51 5.15
C PHE A 31 -9.76 -7.55 5.86
N ALA A 32 -8.49 -7.65 5.50
CA ALA A 32 -7.46 -6.72 5.95
C ALA A 32 -6.50 -6.45 4.80
N ASP A 33 -5.96 -5.24 4.77
CA ASP A 33 -5.00 -4.84 3.75
C ASP A 33 -3.62 -4.53 4.33
N ASP A 34 -2.61 -4.66 3.49
CA ASP A 34 -1.29 -4.12 3.73
C ASP A 34 -0.79 -3.43 2.46
N THR A 35 -0.07 -2.32 2.62
CA THR A 35 0.35 -1.47 1.51
C THR A 35 1.80 -1.04 1.69
N GLY A 36 2.56 -1.06 0.60
CA GLY A 36 3.92 -0.58 0.57
C GLY A 36 4.26 0.16 -0.72
N LEU A 37 5.25 1.04 -0.60
CA LEU A 37 5.97 1.63 -1.70
C LEU A 37 7.21 0.79 -1.97
N GLU A 38 7.39 0.34 -3.18
CA GLU A 38 8.55 -0.43 -3.64
C GLU A 38 9.33 0.40 -4.66
N VAL A 39 10.63 0.63 -4.41
CA VAL A 39 11.50 1.45 -5.25
C VAL A 39 12.59 0.58 -5.86
N ASP A 40 12.67 0.55 -7.18
CA ASP A 40 13.59 -0.35 -7.89
C ASP A 40 15.05 -0.15 -7.52
N ALA A 41 15.52 1.09 -7.45
CA ALA A 41 16.90 1.42 -7.10
C ALA A 41 17.27 1.07 -5.64
N LEU A 42 16.29 0.75 -4.80
CA LEU A 42 16.45 0.35 -3.40
C LEU A 42 16.08 -1.13 -3.19
N ASP A 43 16.15 -1.95 -4.23
CA ASP A 43 15.79 -3.38 -4.21
C ASP A 43 14.40 -3.66 -3.61
N GLY A 44 13.44 -2.78 -3.90
CA GLY A 44 12.07 -2.87 -3.41
C GLY A 44 11.81 -2.22 -2.05
N ALA A 45 12.81 -1.67 -1.39
CA ALA A 45 12.60 -0.89 -0.17
C ALA A 45 11.86 0.43 -0.49
N PRO A 46 11.07 0.98 0.45
CA PRO A 46 10.79 0.50 1.81
C PRO A 46 9.87 -0.73 1.90
N GLY A 47 9.07 -1.05 0.88
CA GLY A 47 8.24 -2.25 0.83
C GLY A 47 7.31 -2.39 2.04
N VAL A 48 7.34 -3.55 2.69
CA VAL A 48 6.54 -3.84 3.89
C VAL A 48 6.85 -2.89 5.07
N TYR A 49 8.01 -2.25 5.08
CA TYR A 49 8.42 -1.29 6.11
C TYR A 49 8.03 0.16 5.82
N SER A 50 7.21 0.40 4.80
CA SER A 50 6.88 1.76 4.32
C SER A 50 6.42 2.71 5.41
N ALA A 51 5.53 2.28 6.30
CA ALA A 51 5.02 3.14 7.37
C ALA A 51 6.08 3.51 8.41
N ARG A 52 7.01 2.61 8.71
CA ARG A 52 8.05 2.72 9.74
C ARG A 52 9.48 2.81 9.19
N TYR A 53 9.64 3.24 7.95
CA TYR A 53 10.93 3.23 7.25
C TYR A 53 12.00 4.05 7.99
N ALA A 54 11.64 5.21 8.52
CA ALA A 54 12.53 6.08 9.30
C ALA A 54 12.37 5.89 10.83
N GLY A 55 11.65 4.85 11.26
CA GLY A 55 11.52 4.52 12.68
C GLY A 55 10.07 4.31 13.16
N PRO A 56 9.91 3.96 14.44
CA PRO A 56 8.63 3.52 14.99
C PRO A 56 7.58 4.62 15.15
N THR A 57 7.97 5.89 15.00
CA THR A 57 7.03 7.02 15.06
C THR A 57 6.13 7.13 13.84
N CYS A 58 6.45 6.40 12.76
CA CYS A 58 5.70 6.40 11.49
C CYS A 58 5.51 7.80 10.90
N ASP A 59 6.53 8.67 11.03
CA ASP A 59 6.49 10.04 10.54
C ASP A 59 6.74 10.09 9.03
N SER A 60 5.75 10.55 8.28
CA SER A 60 5.80 10.58 6.81
C SER A 60 6.90 11.50 6.27
N GLU A 61 7.18 12.62 6.91
CA GLU A 61 8.24 13.54 6.49
C GLU A 61 9.62 12.89 6.64
N ASN A 62 9.84 12.24 7.78
CA ASN A 62 11.09 11.50 8.03
C ASN A 62 11.25 10.31 7.07
N ASN A 63 10.18 9.59 6.78
CA ASN A 63 10.18 8.49 5.83
C ASN A 63 10.54 8.95 4.41
N MET A 64 9.92 10.03 3.93
CA MET A 64 10.24 10.61 2.62
C MET A 64 11.69 11.13 2.57
N ALA A 65 12.14 11.84 3.60
CA ALA A 65 13.50 12.35 3.68
C ALA A 65 14.54 11.22 3.65
N LEU A 66 14.30 10.13 4.37
CA LEU A 66 15.17 8.96 4.36
C LEU A 66 15.21 8.29 2.99
N LEU A 67 14.04 8.13 2.35
CA LEU A 67 13.95 7.53 1.02
C LEU A 67 14.75 8.35 -0.01
N LEU A 68 14.55 9.65 -0.04
CA LEU A 68 15.28 10.55 -0.97
C LEU A 68 16.79 10.55 -0.71
N ARG A 69 17.21 10.48 0.55
CA ARG A 69 18.61 10.36 0.92
C ARG A 69 19.21 9.02 0.43
N ASN A 70 18.49 7.92 0.60
CA ASN A 70 18.95 6.60 0.18
C ASN A 70 19.00 6.47 -1.35
N LEU A 71 18.13 7.15 -2.07
CA LEU A 71 18.18 7.22 -3.53
C LEU A 71 19.45 7.93 -4.04
N GLY A 72 19.92 8.95 -3.31
CA GLY A 72 21.09 9.71 -3.73
C GLY A 72 20.96 10.30 -5.14
N ASN A 73 21.97 10.07 -5.97
CA ASN A 73 22.03 10.57 -7.35
C ASN A 73 21.65 9.51 -8.40
N THR A 74 20.86 8.50 -8.03
CA THR A 74 20.44 7.49 -9.01
C THR A 74 19.55 8.09 -10.11
N GLU A 75 19.73 7.63 -11.33
CA GLU A 75 18.85 7.98 -12.44
C GLU A 75 17.60 7.08 -12.50
N ASN A 76 17.66 5.93 -11.84
CA ASN A 76 16.51 5.02 -11.76
C ASN A 76 15.58 5.43 -10.63
N LEU A 77 14.54 6.17 -10.95
CA LEU A 77 13.52 6.63 -10.03
C LEU A 77 12.22 5.81 -10.10
N LYS A 78 12.24 4.67 -10.79
CA LYS A 78 11.07 3.80 -10.91
C LYS A 78 10.63 3.28 -9.55
N ALA A 79 9.34 3.33 -9.33
CA ALA A 79 8.71 2.87 -8.11
C ALA A 79 7.30 2.38 -8.40
N ARG A 80 6.72 1.65 -7.45
CA ARG A 80 5.32 1.28 -7.50
C ARG A 80 4.72 1.27 -6.10
N PHE A 81 3.46 1.65 -5.99
CA PHE A 81 2.65 1.31 -4.84
C PHE A 81 1.96 -0.02 -5.06
N ARG A 82 1.95 -0.84 -4.03
CA ARG A 82 1.28 -2.13 -4.04
C ARG A 82 0.44 -2.31 -2.77
N THR A 83 -0.81 -2.75 -2.94
CA THR A 83 -1.70 -3.14 -1.86
C THR A 83 -2.07 -4.61 -2.03
N VAL A 84 -2.02 -5.36 -0.95
CA VAL A 84 -2.55 -6.72 -0.86
C VAL A 84 -3.69 -6.72 0.14
N ILE A 85 -4.86 -7.19 -0.28
CA ILE A 85 -6.02 -7.41 0.58
C ILE A 85 -6.20 -8.91 0.77
N THR A 86 -6.28 -9.36 2.02
CA THR A 86 -6.66 -10.72 2.36
C THR A 86 -8.12 -10.74 2.82
N PHE A 87 -8.96 -11.45 2.10
CA PHE A 87 -10.32 -11.83 2.54
C PHE A 87 -10.26 -13.16 3.27
N LYS A 88 -10.92 -13.24 4.42
CA LYS A 88 -10.99 -14.43 5.26
C LYS A 88 -12.44 -14.71 5.66
N SER A 89 -12.88 -15.94 5.44
CA SER A 89 -14.14 -16.47 5.97
C SER A 89 -13.94 -17.92 6.40
N LEU A 90 -14.98 -18.56 6.90
CA LEU A 90 -14.91 -19.98 7.26
C LEU A 90 -14.58 -20.82 6.01
N GLY A 91 -13.46 -21.52 6.05
CA GLY A 91 -12.99 -22.38 4.96
C GLY A 91 -12.43 -21.66 3.73
N THR A 92 -12.40 -20.32 3.72
CA THR A 92 -11.92 -19.55 2.56
C THR A 92 -10.91 -18.49 2.97
N THR A 93 -9.80 -18.45 2.24
CA THR A 93 -8.81 -17.37 2.29
C THR A 93 -8.44 -16.99 0.87
N LYS A 94 -8.59 -15.70 0.50
CA LYS A 94 -8.23 -15.21 -0.82
C LYS A 94 -7.48 -13.88 -0.70
N GLN A 95 -6.52 -13.66 -1.60
CA GLN A 95 -5.76 -12.41 -1.66
C GLN A 95 -5.99 -11.71 -2.99
N PHE A 96 -6.03 -10.38 -2.94
CA PHE A 96 -6.24 -9.51 -4.08
C PHE A 96 -5.19 -8.42 -4.06
N GLU A 97 -4.55 -8.20 -5.18
CA GLU A 97 -3.47 -7.23 -5.34
C GLU A 97 -3.88 -6.09 -6.25
N GLY A 98 -3.50 -4.87 -5.86
CA GLY A 98 -3.56 -3.69 -6.70
C GLY A 98 -2.19 -3.03 -6.77
N ILE A 99 -1.77 -2.66 -7.98
CA ILE A 99 -0.47 -2.03 -8.27
C ILE A 99 -0.68 -0.75 -9.07
N VAL A 100 0.10 0.26 -8.75
CA VAL A 100 0.28 1.46 -9.57
C VAL A 100 1.76 1.71 -9.76
N ASP A 101 2.19 1.61 -11.01
CA ASP A 101 3.56 1.96 -11.39
C ASP A 101 3.72 3.48 -11.53
N GLY A 102 4.88 3.98 -11.17
CA GLY A 102 5.18 5.40 -11.19
C GLY A 102 6.66 5.70 -11.01
N THR A 103 6.91 6.93 -10.61
CA THR A 103 8.25 7.46 -10.47
C THR A 103 8.33 8.29 -9.19
N ILE A 104 9.45 8.20 -8.48
CA ILE A 104 9.76 9.11 -7.38
C ILE A 104 10.16 10.45 -7.96
N VAL A 105 9.57 11.53 -7.43
CA VAL A 105 10.02 12.90 -7.68
C VAL A 105 10.91 13.37 -6.53
N LEU A 106 12.00 14.06 -6.86
CA LEU A 106 13.03 14.41 -5.87
C LEU A 106 12.63 15.59 -4.97
N GLU A 107 11.61 16.33 -5.36
CA GLU A 107 11.02 17.41 -4.57
C GLU A 107 9.55 17.13 -4.29
N LYS A 108 9.12 17.36 -3.06
CA LYS A 108 7.72 17.17 -2.68
C LYS A 108 6.81 18.09 -3.48
N ARG A 109 5.74 17.53 -4.03
CA ARG A 109 4.70 18.25 -4.77
C ARG A 109 3.34 17.91 -4.21
N GLY A 110 2.65 18.93 -3.73
CA GLY A 110 1.35 18.79 -3.07
C GLY A 110 1.44 18.42 -1.59
N SER A 111 0.32 18.52 -0.91
CA SER A 111 0.17 18.23 0.53
C SER A 111 -1.04 17.36 0.84
N LYS A 112 -1.71 16.87 -0.20
CA LYS A 112 -2.88 15.99 -0.06
C LYS A 112 -2.43 14.54 0.14
N GLY A 113 -3.37 13.71 0.61
CA GLY A 113 -3.09 12.30 0.86
C GLY A 113 -2.26 12.07 2.12
N PHE A 114 -1.45 11.02 2.11
CA PHE A 114 -0.65 10.59 3.26
C PHE A 114 0.61 9.84 2.79
N GLY A 115 1.51 9.57 3.73
CA GLY A 115 2.71 8.78 3.48
C GLY A 115 3.62 9.41 2.42
N TYR A 116 3.92 8.67 1.38
CA TYR A 116 4.83 9.08 0.29
C TYR A 116 4.11 9.79 -0.86
N ASP A 117 2.83 10.11 -0.75
CA ASP A 117 2.04 10.72 -1.81
C ASP A 117 2.68 11.97 -2.44
N PRO A 118 3.32 12.89 -1.68
CA PRO A 118 3.97 14.07 -2.24
C PRO A 118 5.17 13.80 -3.16
N ILE A 119 5.77 12.61 -3.08
CA ILE A 119 6.94 12.24 -3.88
C ILE A 119 6.67 11.11 -4.87
N PHE A 120 5.44 10.63 -5.00
CA PHE A 120 5.09 9.59 -5.96
C PHE A 120 4.20 10.14 -7.09
N LYS A 121 4.70 10.05 -8.31
CA LYS A 121 3.99 10.41 -9.54
C LYS A 121 3.65 9.15 -10.32
N PRO A 122 2.38 8.76 -10.47
CA PRO A 122 2.00 7.62 -11.29
C PRO A 122 2.30 7.87 -12.76
N ASN A 123 2.65 6.82 -13.50
CA ASN A 123 3.02 6.92 -14.92
C ASN A 123 1.89 7.50 -15.81
N SER A 124 0.65 7.33 -15.39
CA SER A 124 -0.54 7.82 -16.12
C SER A 124 -0.89 9.28 -15.85
N SER A 125 -0.09 10.01 -15.05
CA SER A 125 -0.39 11.39 -14.65
C SER A 125 0.87 12.25 -14.60
N GLU A 126 0.69 13.55 -14.80
CA GLU A 126 1.72 14.56 -14.53
C GLU A 126 1.70 15.04 -13.07
N LEU A 127 0.64 14.73 -12.33
CA LEU A 127 0.49 15.07 -10.91
C LEU A 127 1.03 13.96 -10.01
N THR A 128 1.60 14.34 -8.88
CA THR A 128 1.85 13.40 -7.78
C THR A 128 0.53 13.05 -7.06
N PHE A 129 0.52 11.97 -6.30
CA PHE A 129 -0.62 11.68 -5.43
C PHE A 129 -0.87 12.79 -4.40
N GLY A 130 0.18 13.51 -3.98
CA GLY A 130 0.06 14.66 -3.08
C GLY A 130 -0.62 15.89 -3.70
N GLU A 131 -0.65 15.99 -5.02
CA GLU A 131 -1.35 17.07 -5.74
C GLU A 131 -2.80 16.70 -6.09
N MET A 132 -3.15 15.42 -6.09
CA MET A 132 -4.46 14.94 -6.50
C MET A 132 -5.52 15.12 -5.43
N THR A 133 -6.75 15.37 -5.86
CA THR A 133 -7.94 15.16 -5.02
C THR A 133 -8.12 13.68 -4.73
N LEU A 134 -8.83 13.33 -3.67
CA LEU A 134 -9.16 11.94 -3.35
C LEU A 134 -9.89 11.25 -4.52
N LYS A 135 -10.78 11.96 -5.19
CA LYS A 135 -11.51 11.46 -6.36
C LYS A 135 -10.56 11.09 -7.50
N GLN A 136 -9.63 11.99 -7.85
CA GLN A 136 -8.63 11.72 -8.89
C GLN A 136 -7.75 10.53 -8.53
N LYS A 137 -7.27 10.46 -7.28
CA LYS A 137 -6.43 9.35 -6.80
C LYS A 137 -7.18 8.00 -6.86
N ASN A 138 -8.46 7.97 -6.49
CA ASN A 138 -9.27 6.75 -6.47
C ASN A 138 -9.56 6.17 -7.86
N GLU A 139 -9.44 6.96 -8.92
CA GLU A 139 -9.65 6.47 -10.28
C GLU A 139 -8.62 5.40 -10.70
N PHE A 140 -7.41 5.44 -10.13
CA PHE A 140 -6.33 4.53 -10.53
C PHE A 140 -5.37 4.13 -9.42
N SER A 141 -5.68 4.41 -8.16
CA SER A 141 -4.78 4.04 -7.05
C SER A 141 -4.68 2.51 -6.87
N HIS A 142 -3.54 2.09 -6.33
CA HIS A 142 -3.28 0.71 -5.96
C HIS A 142 -4.37 0.12 -5.06
N ARG A 143 -4.78 0.88 -4.04
CA ARG A 143 -5.83 0.47 -3.09
C ARG A 143 -7.19 0.32 -3.79
N ALA A 144 -7.58 1.27 -4.64
CA ALA A 144 -8.81 1.19 -5.42
C ALA A 144 -8.84 -0.04 -6.35
N ARG A 145 -7.70 -0.37 -6.97
CA ARG A 145 -7.57 -1.56 -7.82
C ARG A 145 -7.71 -2.87 -7.03
N ALA A 146 -7.10 -2.97 -5.86
CA ALA A 146 -7.24 -4.13 -4.99
C ALA A 146 -8.68 -4.30 -4.49
N PHE A 147 -9.31 -3.20 -4.06
CA PHE A 147 -10.72 -3.22 -3.63
C PHE A 147 -11.69 -3.58 -4.75
N ALA A 148 -11.46 -3.15 -5.98
CA ALA A 148 -12.29 -3.56 -7.12
C ALA A 148 -12.30 -5.07 -7.31
N LYS A 149 -11.14 -5.72 -7.21
CA LYS A 149 -11.02 -7.19 -7.29
C LYS A 149 -11.74 -7.89 -6.14
N LEU A 150 -11.60 -7.40 -4.91
CA LEU A 150 -12.33 -7.93 -3.76
C LEU A 150 -13.84 -7.80 -3.96
N LYS A 151 -14.31 -6.63 -4.40
CA LYS A 151 -15.74 -6.38 -4.67
C LYS A 151 -16.29 -7.35 -5.72
N ASP A 152 -15.58 -7.53 -6.83
CA ASP A 152 -15.99 -8.43 -7.91
C ASP A 152 -16.10 -9.88 -7.41
N TYR A 153 -15.14 -10.30 -6.57
CA TYR A 153 -15.20 -11.61 -5.94
C TYR A 153 -16.41 -11.75 -5.01
N LEU A 154 -16.68 -10.78 -4.13
CA LEU A 154 -17.81 -10.83 -3.21
C LEU A 154 -19.15 -10.89 -3.96
N LEU A 155 -19.31 -10.11 -5.02
CA LEU A 155 -20.50 -10.17 -5.88
C LEU A 155 -20.66 -11.51 -6.58
N SER A 156 -19.55 -12.18 -6.91
CA SER A 156 -19.59 -13.51 -7.54
C SER A 156 -20.08 -14.61 -6.61
N ILE A 157 -19.80 -14.51 -5.32
CA ILE A 157 -20.24 -15.51 -4.33
C ILE A 157 -21.69 -15.29 -3.86
N ASP A 158 -22.19 -14.05 -3.90
CA ASP A 158 -23.60 -13.74 -3.57
C ASP A 158 -24.58 -14.13 -4.68
N SER A 159 -24.07 -14.52 -5.85
CA SER A 159 -24.86 -14.89 -7.03
C SER A 159 -25.15 -16.40 -7.13
N ILE A 160 -24.88 -17.17 -6.06
CA ILE A 160 -25.10 -18.63 -6.01
C ILE A 160 -26.33 -18.96 -5.17
#